data_ee848babc901ded0f064445a14621298
#
_entry.id   ee848babc901ded0f064445a14621298
#
_cell.length_a   1.000
_cell.length_b   1.000
_cell.length_c   1.000
_cell.angle_alpha   90.00
_cell.angle_beta   90.00
_cell.angle_gamma   90.00
#
_symmetry.space_group_name_H-M   'P 1'
#
loop_
_entity.id
_entity.type
_entity.pdbx_description
1 polymer ?
#
loop_
_entity_poly.entity_id
_entity_poly.type
_entity_poly.pdbx_seq_one_letter_code
_entity_poly.pdbx_strand_id
1 'polypeptide(L)'
;APSVNAALDLLYRLQAETGGAVEAFEYMPGAYIDAHLERFPEARAPFDARHEVNILVEVGAMAARDAVAGEDGEVPIVAHLESVLGSLFETGAVLDAVVAKSDAQRREMWARREAAAEVSRLHSPIVDNDIAVPIDAVQTLVERLHARTKALDPDAGILNVAHLGDGNLHFAAWPSTEDQEIHRAIGLAVEEETMSLGGSFSAEHGVGLSKKPAMARYKDPVAMAVMRQIKTALDPNGIMNPGKVLPNA
;
A
#
# COMPACT_ATOMS: atom_id res chain seq x y z
N ALA A 1 0.94 -2.63 -14.81
CA ALA A 1 1.65 -3.92 -14.95
C ALA A 1 0.64 -5.07 -15.11
N PRO A 2 1.03 -6.23 -15.67
CA PRO A 2 0.13 -7.39 -15.84
C PRO A 2 -0.31 -8.03 -14.52
N SER A 3 0.52 -8.00 -13.47
CA SER A 3 0.27 -8.56 -12.16
C SER A 3 1.08 -7.83 -11.09
N VAL A 4 0.80 -8.10 -9.81
CA VAL A 4 1.61 -7.56 -8.69
C VAL A 4 3.03 -8.12 -8.74
N ASN A 5 3.22 -9.40 -9.08
CA ASN A 5 4.56 -9.96 -9.25
C ASN A 5 5.32 -9.27 -10.40
N ALA A 6 4.66 -9.00 -11.54
CA ALA A 6 5.29 -8.23 -12.62
C ALA A 6 5.61 -6.79 -12.19
N ALA A 7 4.83 -6.20 -11.30
CA ALA A 7 5.16 -4.90 -10.71
C ALA A 7 6.39 -4.98 -9.78
N LEU A 8 6.59 -6.07 -9.05
CA LEU A 8 7.81 -6.28 -8.27
C LEU A 8 9.04 -6.46 -9.17
N ASP A 9 8.91 -7.20 -10.26
CA ASP A 9 10.00 -7.32 -11.26
C ASP A 9 10.34 -5.93 -11.85
N LEU A 10 9.32 -5.09 -12.10
CA LEU A 10 9.50 -3.70 -12.52
C LEU A 10 10.26 -2.89 -11.45
N LEU A 11 9.92 -3.02 -10.19
CA LEU A 11 10.64 -2.35 -9.09
C LEU A 11 12.12 -2.72 -9.09
N TYR A 12 12.44 -4.02 -9.12
CA TYR A 12 13.83 -4.49 -9.13
C TYR A 12 14.59 -3.99 -10.37
N ARG A 13 13.92 -3.98 -11.52
CA ARG A 13 14.50 -3.44 -12.75
C ARG A 13 14.81 -1.96 -12.62
N LEU A 14 13.85 -1.15 -12.16
CA LEU A 14 14.04 0.29 -11.97
C LEU A 14 15.13 0.59 -10.92
N GLN A 15 15.17 -0.15 -9.81
CA GLN A 15 16.24 -0.03 -8.82
C GLN A 15 17.62 -0.30 -9.44
N ALA A 16 17.75 -1.34 -10.26
CA ALA A 16 19.01 -1.66 -10.91
C ALA A 16 19.43 -0.58 -11.94
N GLU A 17 18.50 -0.13 -12.77
CA GLU A 17 18.75 0.85 -13.84
C GLU A 17 19.03 2.27 -13.31
N THR A 18 18.48 2.61 -12.13
CA THR A 18 18.65 3.93 -11.53
C THR A 18 19.71 3.98 -10.42
N GLY A 19 20.38 2.85 -10.16
CA GLY A 19 21.36 2.76 -9.07
C GLY A 19 20.74 2.90 -7.67
N GLY A 20 19.48 2.48 -7.49
CA GLY A 20 18.79 2.52 -6.22
C GLY A 20 18.02 3.84 -5.98
N ALA A 21 17.76 4.62 -7.00
CA ALA A 21 17.12 5.92 -6.87
C ALA A 21 15.58 5.91 -6.95
N VAL A 22 14.94 4.75 -6.81
CA VAL A 22 13.48 4.69 -6.66
C VAL A 22 13.10 5.15 -5.26
N GLU A 23 12.37 6.26 -5.16
CA GLU A 23 11.98 6.91 -3.91
C GLU A 23 10.56 6.53 -3.48
N ALA A 24 9.67 6.20 -4.44
CA ALA A 24 8.33 5.71 -4.16
C ALA A 24 7.92 4.65 -5.17
N PHE A 25 7.16 3.67 -4.70
CA PHE A 25 6.61 2.60 -5.53
C PHE A 25 5.25 2.17 -4.96
N GLU A 26 4.18 2.78 -5.49
CA GLU A 26 2.84 2.75 -4.93
C GLU A 26 1.91 1.93 -5.82
N TYR A 27 1.24 0.94 -5.23
CA TYR A 27 0.27 0.10 -5.92
C TYR A 27 -1.15 0.63 -5.71
N MET A 28 -1.88 0.73 -6.82
CA MET A 28 -3.30 1.08 -6.87
C MET A 28 -4.02 0.10 -7.81
N PRO A 29 -4.91 -0.79 -7.32
CA PRO A 29 -5.68 -1.68 -8.18
C PRO A 29 -6.69 -0.92 -9.05
N GLY A 30 -7.18 -1.57 -10.11
CA GLY A 30 -8.24 -1.01 -10.96
C GLY A 30 -9.47 -0.59 -10.18
N ALA A 31 -9.87 -1.38 -9.18
CA ALA A 31 -10.99 -1.04 -8.28
C ALA A 31 -10.76 0.27 -7.49
N TYR A 32 -9.50 0.55 -7.11
CA TYR A 32 -9.17 1.83 -6.48
C TYR A 32 -9.32 3.00 -7.46
N ILE A 33 -8.86 2.82 -8.70
CA ILE A 33 -9.00 3.86 -9.73
C ILE A 33 -10.48 4.15 -9.99
N ASP A 34 -11.31 3.10 -10.08
CA ASP A 34 -12.76 3.24 -10.27
C ASP A 34 -13.40 4.02 -9.11
N ALA A 35 -13.10 3.65 -7.86
CA ALA A 35 -13.60 4.34 -6.67
C ALA A 35 -13.08 5.78 -6.55
N HIS A 36 -11.83 6.04 -6.96
CA HIS A 36 -11.29 7.39 -7.00
C HIS A 36 -12.05 8.27 -8.00
N LEU A 37 -12.35 7.77 -9.20
CA LEU A 37 -13.12 8.50 -10.21
C LEU A 37 -14.58 8.70 -9.78
N GLU A 38 -15.17 7.76 -9.04
CA GLU A 38 -16.50 7.92 -8.43
C GLU A 38 -16.48 9.07 -7.39
N ARG A 39 -15.44 9.12 -6.56
CA ARG A 39 -15.31 10.15 -5.50
C ARG A 39 -14.98 11.53 -6.06
N PHE A 40 -14.22 11.59 -7.15
CA PHE A 40 -13.72 12.81 -7.80
C PHE A 40 -14.10 12.81 -9.29
N PRO A 41 -15.36 13.12 -9.65
CA PRO A 41 -15.83 13.02 -11.03
C PRO A 41 -15.12 13.93 -12.04
N GLU A 42 -14.45 14.98 -11.57
CA GLU A 42 -13.62 15.88 -12.38
C GLU A 42 -12.20 15.34 -12.63
N ALA A 43 -11.78 14.31 -11.89
CA ALA A 43 -10.47 13.70 -12.06
C ALA A 43 -10.42 12.90 -13.37
N ARG A 44 -9.21 12.82 -13.94
CA ARG A 44 -8.97 12.03 -15.15
C ARG A 44 -8.47 10.64 -14.79
N ALA A 45 -8.87 9.66 -15.57
CA ALA A 45 -8.26 8.33 -15.51
C ALA A 45 -6.75 8.42 -15.84
N PRO A 46 -5.90 7.60 -15.20
CA PRO A 46 -4.46 7.62 -15.48
C PRO A 46 -4.11 7.18 -16.90
N PHE A 47 -4.95 6.34 -17.50
CA PHE A 47 -4.80 5.75 -18.84
C PHE A 47 -6.14 5.70 -19.57
N ASP A 48 -6.11 5.57 -20.89
CA ASP A 48 -7.32 5.39 -21.69
C ASP A 48 -7.95 4.00 -21.46
N ALA A 49 -7.12 2.99 -21.21
CA ALA A 49 -7.56 1.65 -20.85
C ALA A 49 -7.57 1.46 -19.33
N ARG A 50 -8.54 0.65 -18.84
CA ARG A 50 -8.57 0.23 -17.44
C ARG A 50 -7.57 -0.90 -17.21
N HIS A 51 -6.67 -0.72 -16.26
CA HIS A 51 -5.68 -1.72 -15.84
C HIS A 51 -5.95 -2.19 -14.41
N GLU A 52 -5.72 -3.49 -14.14
CA GLU A 52 -5.92 -4.07 -12.80
C GLU A 52 -4.77 -3.74 -11.84
N VAL A 53 -3.56 -3.50 -12.35
CA VAL A 53 -2.39 -3.16 -11.55
C VAL A 53 -1.80 -1.86 -12.06
N ASN A 54 -2.01 -0.79 -11.31
CA ASN A 54 -1.46 0.54 -11.58
C ASN A 54 -0.38 0.83 -10.55
N ILE A 55 0.76 1.33 -11.02
CA ILE A 55 1.90 1.69 -10.18
C ILE A 55 2.23 3.17 -10.38
N LEU A 56 2.30 3.91 -9.28
CA LEU A 56 2.96 5.20 -9.25
C LEU A 56 4.40 4.98 -8.79
N VAL A 57 5.36 5.36 -9.62
CA VAL A 57 6.77 5.31 -9.28
C VAL A 57 7.38 6.71 -9.32
N GLU A 58 8.19 7.01 -8.31
CA GLU A 58 9.01 8.21 -8.29
C GLU A 58 10.49 7.81 -8.24
N VAL A 59 11.29 8.45 -9.11
CA VAL A 59 12.72 8.23 -9.20
C VAL A 59 13.43 9.55 -8.94
N GLY A 60 14.34 9.57 -7.98
CA GLY A 60 15.18 10.72 -7.66
C GLY A 60 16.43 10.77 -8.52
N ALA A 61 16.99 11.98 -8.69
CA ALA A 61 18.30 12.14 -9.31
C ALA A 61 19.39 12.16 -8.21
N MET A 62 20.28 11.19 -8.24
CA MET A 62 21.37 11.07 -7.26
C MET A 62 22.50 12.07 -7.49
N ALA A 63 22.65 12.60 -8.70
CA ALA A 63 23.66 13.60 -9.04
C ALA A 63 23.02 14.79 -9.76
N ALA A 64 23.54 15.99 -9.50
CA ALA A 64 23.03 17.22 -10.10
C ALA A 64 23.01 17.17 -11.65
N ARG A 65 23.99 16.51 -12.28
CA ARG A 65 24.04 16.32 -13.74
C ARG A 65 22.86 15.53 -14.30
N ASP A 66 22.22 14.68 -13.48
CA ASP A 66 21.11 13.84 -13.90
C ASP A 66 19.76 14.57 -13.74
N ALA A 67 19.73 15.66 -12.95
CA ALA A 67 18.56 16.47 -12.66
C ALA A 67 18.44 17.76 -13.51
N VAL A 68 19.54 18.20 -14.14
CA VAL A 68 19.58 19.46 -14.91
C VAL A 68 19.45 19.17 -16.38
N ALA A 69 18.55 19.88 -17.06
CA ALA A 69 18.38 19.75 -18.51
C ALA A 69 19.68 20.03 -19.27
N GLY A 70 20.00 19.17 -20.22
CA GLY A 70 21.12 19.34 -21.14
C GLY A 70 20.90 20.45 -22.16
N GLU A 71 21.84 20.64 -23.08
CA GLU A 71 21.73 21.62 -24.18
C GLU A 71 20.54 21.33 -25.13
N ASP A 72 20.10 20.07 -25.21
CA ASP A 72 18.94 19.59 -25.93
C ASP A 72 17.61 19.86 -25.21
N GLY A 73 17.66 20.34 -23.96
CA GLY A 73 16.50 20.57 -23.10
C GLY A 73 15.97 19.33 -22.40
N GLU A 74 16.60 18.17 -22.57
CA GLU A 74 16.20 16.92 -21.89
C GLU A 74 16.86 16.80 -20.52
N VAL A 75 16.11 16.27 -19.53
CA VAL A 75 16.61 15.95 -18.20
C VAL A 75 17.08 14.48 -18.23
N PRO A 76 18.36 14.18 -17.99
CA PRO A 76 18.91 12.85 -18.23
C PRO A 76 18.20 11.71 -17.51
N ILE A 77 17.79 11.90 -16.23
CA ILE A 77 17.06 10.86 -15.50
C ILE A 77 15.67 10.59 -16.11
N VAL A 78 15.02 11.61 -16.66
CA VAL A 78 13.71 11.46 -17.33
C VAL A 78 13.87 10.67 -18.63
N ALA A 79 14.86 11.05 -19.46
CA ALA A 79 15.15 10.34 -20.71
C ALA A 79 15.54 8.87 -20.46
N HIS A 80 16.35 8.63 -19.41
CA HIS A 80 16.71 7.27 -19.00
C HIS A 80 15.49 6.46 -18.59
N LEU A 81 14.62 7.01 -17.72
CA LEU A 81 13.39 6.36 -17.29
C LEU A 81 12.46 6.04 -18.47
N GLU A 82 12.29 6.97 -19.42
CA GLU A 82 11.49 6.75 -20.62
C GLU A 82 12.08 5.61 -21.48
N SER A 83 13.39 5.55 -21.62
CA SER A 83 14.07 4.46 -22.36
C SER A 83 13.84 3.10 -21.68
N VAL A 84 13.96 3.02 -20.37
CA VAL A 84 13.72 1.78 -19.59
C VAL A 84 12.27 1.34 -19.74
N LEU A 85 11.32 2.25 -19.52
CA LEU A 85 9.88 1.96 -19.66
C LEU A 85 9.51 1.54 -21.09
N GLY A 86 10.11 2.19 -22.13
CA GLY A 86 9.92 1.81 -23.51
C GLY A 86 10.34 0.37 -23.79
N SER A 87 11.52 -0.05 -23.29
CA SER A 87 11.99 -1.43 -23.43
C SER A 87 11.09 -2.45 -22.72
N LEU A 88 10.54 -2.08 -21.56
CA LEU A 88 9.62 -2.94 -20.79
C LEU A 88 8.24 -3.03 -21.46
N PHE A 89 7.79 -1.97 -22.12
CA PHE A 89 6.58 -1.96 -22.92
C PHE A 89 6.69 -2.90 -24.13
N GLU A 90 7.81 -2.86 -24.86
CA GLU A 90 8.08 -3.76 -26.00
C GLU A 90 8.03 -5.24 -25.62
N THR A 91 8.43 -5.57 -24.38
CA THR A 91 8.40 -6.96 -23.88
C THR A 91 7.07 -7.34 -23.23
N GLY A 92 6.12 -6.41 -23.08
CA GLY A 92 4.84 -6.60 -22.39
C GLY A 92 4.96 -6.68 -20.85
N ALA A 93 6.13 -6.37 -20.29
CA ALA A 93 6.32 -6.26 -18.83
C ALA A 93 5.59 -5.04 -18.26
N VAL A 94 5.44 -3.98 -19.06
CA VAL A 94 4.61 -2.81 -18.79
C VAL A 94 3.54 -2.73 -19.88
N LEU A 95 2.28 -2.55 -19.49
CA LEU A 95 1.14 -2.48 -20.43
C LEU A 95 0.88 -1.07 -20.95
N ASP A 96 1.19 -0.07 -20.13
CA ASP A 96 1.04 1.35 -20.43
C ASP A 96 1.93 2.15 -19.46
N ALA A 97 2.37 3.35 -19.87
CA ALA A 97 3.18 4.21 -19.03
C ALA A 97 2.99 5.70 -19.39
N VAL A 98 2.92 6.53 -18.37
CA VAL A 98 2.91 7.99 -18.49
C VAL A 98 4.02 8.56 -17.60
N VAL A 99 4.91 9.34 -18.20
CA VAL A 99 5.97 10.06 -17.47
C VAL A 99 5.55 11.51 -17.29
N ALA A 100 5.55 12.01 -16.06
CA ALA A 100 5.23 13.40 -15.77
C ALA A 100 6.23 14.34 -16.45
N LYS A 101 5.73 15.31 -17.20
CA LYS A 101 6.52 16.34 -17.91
C LYS A 101 6.54 17.68 -17.16
N SER A 102 5.85 17.75 -16.02
CA SER A 102 5.77 18.96 -15.19
C SER A 102 5.42 18.63 -13.74
N ASP A 103 5.75 19.53 -12.84
CA ASP A 103 5.34 19.46 -11.43
C ASP A 103 3.81 19.37 -11.25
N ALA A 104 3.05 19.97 -12.14
CA ALA A 104 1.59 19.92 -12.08
C ALA A 104 1.11 18.47 -12.33
N GLN A 105 1.64 17.80 -13.35
CA GLN A 105 1.32 16.39 -13.64
C GLN A 105 1.79 15.48 -12.51
N ARG A 106 3.00 15.69 -11.97
CA ARG A 106 3.51 14.94 -10.83
C ARG A 106 2.57 15.06 -9.62
N ARG A 107 2.15 16.30 -9.29
CA ARG A 107 1.20 16.52 -8.18
C ARG A 107 -0.16 15.88 -8.43
N GLU A 108 -0.66 15.86 -9.65
CA GLU A 108 -1.91 15.16 -10.00
C GLU A 108 -1.78 13.64 -9.81
N MET A 109 -0.65 13.04 -10.19
CA MET A 109 -0.39 11.62 -9.96
C MET A 109 -0.35 11.29 -8.47
N TRP A 110 0.34 12.10 -7.66
CA TRP A 110 0.40 11.93 -6.22
C TRP A 110 -0.95 12.17 -5.53
N ALA A 111 -1.69 13.19 -5.92
CA ALA A 111 -3.00 13.48 -5.36
C ALA A 111 -3.95 12.29 -5.48
N ARG A 112 -3.87 11.52 -6.58
CA ARG A 112 -4.61 10.27 -6.74
C ARG A 112 -4.24 9.25 -5.67
N ARG A 113 -2.98 9.07 -5.36
CA ARG A 113 -2.51 8.11 -4.34
C ARG A 113 -2.80 8.61 -2.92
N GLU A 114 -2.61 9.88 -2.66
CA GLU A 114 -2.84 10.52 -1.35
C GLU A 114 -4.32 10.54 -0.95
N ALA A 115 -5.23 10.44 -1.91
CA ALA A 115 -6.67 10.33 -1.67
C ALA A 115 -7.11 8.98 -1.05
N ALA A 116 -6.20 8.03 -0.84
CA ALA A 116 -6.52 6.66 -0.42
C ALA A 116 -7.42 6.59 0.83
N ALA A 117 -7.13 7.39 1.86
CA ALA A 117 -7.93 7.43 3.09
C ALA A 117 -9.33 8.02 2.88
N GLU A 118 -9.52 8.90 1.90
CA GLU A 118 -10.82 9.46 1.54
C GLU A 118 -11.62 8.49 0.67
N VAL A 119 -10.96 7.87 -0.30
CA VAL A 119 -11.56 6.86 -1.18
C VAL A 119 -11.98 5.61 -0.41
N SER A 120 -11.19 5.16 0.57
CA SER A 120 -11.54 3.99 1.39
C SER A 120 -12.82 4.19 2.21
N ARG A 121 -13.20 5.45 2.49
CA ARG A 121 -14.42 5.82 3.21
C ARG A 121 -15.60 6.17 2.30
N LEU A 122 -15.51 5.87 1.00
CA LEU A 122 -16.59 6.13 0.03
C LEU A 122 -17.87 5.37 0.40
N HIS A 123 -17.73 4.15 0.91
CA HIS A 123 -18.81 3.31 1.36
C HIS A 123 -18.69 2.96 2.84
N SER A 124 -19.84 2.66 3.47
CA SER A 124 -19.96 2.26 4.87
C SER A 124 -20.96 1.10 4.96
N PRO A 125 -20.74 0.12 5.85
CA PRO A 125 -19.64 0.02 6.83
C PRO A 125 -18.27 -0.27 6.20
N ILE A 126 -17.18 -0.08 6.98
CA ILE A 126 -15.82 -0.35 6.54
C ILE A 126 -15.08 -1.21 7.57
N VAL A 127 -14.31 -2.19 7.08
CA VAL A 127 -13.28 -2.92 7.82
C VAL A 127 -11.93 -2.53 7.23
N ASP A 128 -11.13 -1.78 7.99
CA ASP A 128 -9.89 -1.16 7.55
C ASP A 128 -8.68 -1.74 8.32
N ASN A 129 -7.62 -2.10 7.59
CA ASN A 129 -6.42 -2.71 8.14
C ASN A 129 -5.17 -2.13 7.47
N ASP A 130 -4.19 -1.83 8.30
CA ASP A 130 -2.84 -1.44 7.95
C ASP A 130 -1.89 -2.58 8.33
N ILE A 131 -1.42 -3.33 7.35
CA ILE A 131 -0.68 -4.58 7.49
C ILE A 131 0.57 -4.59 6.62
N ALA A 132 1.54 -5.42 6.95
CA ALA A 132 2.71 -5.62 6.09
C ALA A 132 3.09 -7.10 6.02
N VAL A 133 3.65 -7.51 4.89
CA VAL A 133 4.24 -8.84 4.68
C VAL A 133 5.58 -8.70 3.95
N PRO A 134 6.43 -9.74 3.96
CA PRO A 134 7.57 -9.78 3.03
C PRO A 134 7.11 -9.45 1.60
N ILE A 135 7.91 -8.64 0.90
CA ILE A 135 7.51 -8.04 -0.38
C ILE A 135 7.10 -9.09 -1.43
N ASP A 136 7.74 -10.23 -1.44
CA ASP A 136 7.45 -11.37 -2.31
C ASP A 136 6.14 -12.11 -1.95
N ALA A 137 5.59 -11.87 -0.77
CA ALA A 137 4.32 -12.43 -0.33
C ALA A 137 3.10 -11.55 -0.63
N VAL A 138 3.28 -10.31 -1.11
CA VAL A 138 2.18 -9.33 -1.29
C VAL A 138 1.11 -9.85 -2.24
N GLN A 139 1.47 -10.41 -3.40
CA GLN A 139 0.47 -10.95 -4.33
C GLN A 139 -0.34 -12.07 -3.68
N THR A 140 0.33 -13.01 -3.01
CA THR A 140 -0.33 -14.11 -2.30
C THR A 140 -1.28 -13.60 -1.22
N LEU A 141 -0.85 -12.59 -0.46
CA LEU A 141 -1.70 -11.95 0.55
C LEU A 141 -2.96 -11.36 -0.09
N VAL A 142 -2.82 -10.53 -1.12
CA VAL A 142 -3.95 -9.90 -1.82
C VAL A 142 -4.95 -10.96 -2.31
N GLU A 143 -4.48 -12.02 -2.97
CA GLU A 143 -5.32 -13.11 -3.47
C GLU A 143 -6.08 -13.81 -2.35
N ARG A 144 -5.40 -14.14 -1.23
CA ARG A 144 -6.02 -14.81 -0.07
C ARG A 144 -7.03 -13.92 0.63
N LEU A 145 -6.72 -12.62 0.81
CA LEU A 145 -7.64 -11.66 1.43
C LEU A 145 -8.90 -11.49 0.59
N HIS A 146 -8.79 -11.39 -0.74
CA HIS A 146 -9.94 -11.36 -1.63
C HIS A 146 -10.78 -12.63 -1.50
N ALA A 147 -10.16 -13.82 -1.57
CA ALA A 147 -10.86 -15.10 -1.47
C ALA A 147 -11.58 -15.26 -0.11
N ARG A 148 -10.90 -14.94 1.00
CA ARG A 148 -11.47 -15.05 2.35
C ARG A 148 -12.60 -14.04 2.59
N THR A 149 -12.42 -12.79 2.16
CA THR A 149 -13.46 -11.77 2.29
C THR A 149 -14.71 -12.18 1.52
N LYS A 150 -14.55 -12.61 0.26
CA LYS A 150 -15.69 -13.06 -0.57
C LYS A 150 -16.35 -14.36 -0.06
N ALA A 151 -15.62 -15.20 0.65
CA ALA A 151 -16.21 -16.37 1.31
C ALA A 151 -17.06 -16.02 2.54
N LEU A 152 -16.71 -14.92 3.25
CA LEU A 152 -17.45 -14.41 4.41
C LEU A 152 -18.62 -13.54 4.00
N ASP A 153 -18.43 -12.72 2.97
CA ASP A 153 -19.42 -11.80 2.42
C ASP A 153 -19.21 -11.70 0.89
N PRO A 154 -19.99 -12.46 0.10
CA PRO A 154 -19.84 -12.52 -1.36
C PRO A 154 -20.00 -11.16 -2.06
N ASP A 155 -20.81 -10.28 -1.49
CA ASP A 155 -21.14 -8.98 -2.06
C ASP A 155 -20.26 -7.84 -1.51
N ALA A 156 -19.38 -8.10 -0.54
CA ALA A 156 -18.47 -7.09 0.01
C ALA A 156 -17.62 -6.44 -1.09
N GLY A 157 -17.53 -5.11 -1.08
CA GLY A 157 -16.50 -4.40 -1.85
C GLY A 157 -15.13 -4.60 -1.23
N ILE A 158 -14.07 -4.61 -2.04
CA ILE A 158 -12.68 -4.72 -1.56
C ILE A 158 -11.85 -3.65 -2.23
N LEU A 159 -11.11 -2.92 -1.41
CA LEU A 159 -10.17 -1.91 -1.84
C LEU A 159 -8.83 -2.12 -1.11
N ASN A 160 -7.75 -2.13 -1.87
CA ASN A 160 -6.43 -2.24 -1.30
C ASN A 160 -5.44 -1.38 -2.09
N VAL A 161 -4.65 -0.61 -1.39
CA VAL A 161 -3.51 0.13 -1.93
C VAL A 161 -2.28 -0.24 -1.12
N ALA A 162 -1.09 -0.12 -1.71
CA ALA A 162 0.11 -0.51 -1.01
C ALA A 162 1.28 0.43 -1.30
N HIS A 163 2.10 0.64 -0.27
CA HIS A 163 3.51 0.99 -0.44
C HIS A 163 4.22 -0.30 -0.87
N LEU A 164 4.15 -0.61 -2.18
CA LEU A 164 4.58 -1.92 -2.67
C LEU A 164 6.10 -2.11 -2.50
N GLY A 165 6.85 -1.02 -2.39
CA GLY A 165 8.29 -1.03 -2.19
C GLY A 165 8.75 -1.62 -0.85
N ASP A 166 7.89 -1.68 0.17
CA ASP A 166 8.20 -2.20 1.50
C ASP A 166 7.21 -3.27 2.03
N GLY A 167 6.22 -3.63 1.20
CA GLY A 167 5.24 -4.67 1.52
C GLY A 167 4.11 -4.23 2.45
N ASN A 168 3.96 -2.92 2.71
CA ASN A 168 2.85 -2.36 3.47
C ASN A 168 1.59 -2.28 2.61
N LEU A 169 0.52 -2.94 3.07
CA LEU A 169 -0.78 -2.98 2.42
C LEU A 169 -1.85 -2.34 3.31
N HIS A 170 -2.52 -1.33 2.78
CA HIS A 170 -3.76 -0.81 3.35
C HIS A 170 -4.93 -1.57 2.71
N PHE A 171 -5.54 -2.45 3.48
CA PHE A 171 -6.65 -3.26 3.04
C PHE A 171 -7.95 -2.74 3.65
N ALA A 172 -8.92 -2.40 2.81
CA ALA A 172 -10.26 -2.03 3.20
C ALA A 172 -11.29 -2.98 2.56
N ALA A 173 -12.25 -3.42 3.35
CA ALA A 173 -13.44 -4.08 2.86
C ALA A 173 -14.68 -3.23 3.19
N TRP A 174 -15.64 -3.19 2.27
CA TRP A 174 -16.97 -2.62 2.46
C TRP A 174 -17.97 -3.76 2.57
N PRO A 175 -18.27 -4.23 3.81
CA PRO A 175 -19.26 -5.28 4.02
C PRO A 175 -20.60 -4.90 3.41
N SER A 176 -21.27 -5.87 2.79
CA SER A 176 -22.63 -5.69 2.25
C SER A 176 -23.73 -5.68 3.31
N THR A 177 -23.36 -5.94 4.56
CA THR A 177 -24.25 -6.11 5.71
C THR A 177 -23.79 -5.31 6.92
N GLU A 178 -24.71 -4.96 7.82
CA GLU A 178 -24.43 -4.33 9.12
C GLU A 178 -24.06 -5.35 10.23
N ASP A 179 -23.96 -6.65 9.89
CA ASP A 179 -23.64 -7.70 10.85
C ASP A 179 -22.19 -7.58 11.38
N GLN A 180 -22.09 -7.20 12.64
CA GLN A 180 -20.80 -6.98 13.33
C GLN A 180 -19.97 -8.28 13.46
N GLU A 181 -20.58 -9.47 13.40
CA GLU A 181 -19.86 -10.75 13.42
C GLU A 181 -19.12 -10.96 12.09
N ILE A 182 -19.77 -10.60 10.96
CA ILE A 182 -19.12 -10.64 9.63
C ILE A 182 -17.98 -9.62 9.56
N HIS A 183 -18.19 -8.39 10.04
CA HIS A 183 -17.12 -7.38 10.08
C HIS A 183 -15.91 -7.86 10.89
N ARG A 184 -16.18 -8.45 12.08
CA ARG A 184 -15.12 -9.00 12.92
C ARG A 184 -14.42 -10.19 12.28
N ALA A 185 -15.18 -11.07 11.59
CA ALA A 185 -14.63 -12.22 10.89
C ALA A 185 -13.71 -11.80 9.72
N ILE A 186 -14.09 -10.76 8.96
CA ILE A 186 -13.23 -10.18 7.91
C ILE A 186 -11.94 -9.63 8.51
N GLY A 187 -12.02 -8.79 9.56
CA GLY A 187 -10.82 -8.24 10.21
C GLY A 187 -9.90 -9.33 10.76
N LEU A 188 -10.47 -10.38 11.37
CA LEU A 188 -9.70 -11.53 11.85
C LEU A 188 -9.03 -12.31 10.71
N ALA A 189 -9.74 -12.52 9.60
CA ALA A 189 -9.18 -13.17 8.42
C ALA A 189 -7.97 -12.40 7.86
N VAL A 190 -8.03 -11.06 7.87
CA VAL A 190 -6.90 -10.21 7.47
C VAL A 190 -5.70 -10.42 8.40
N GLU A 191 -5.91 -10.41 9.72
CA GLU A 191 -4.84 -10.68 10.69
C GLU A 191 -4.22 -12.06 10.49
N GLU A 192 -5.05 -13.11 10.36
CA GLU A 192 -4.60 -14.50 10.22
C GLU A 192 -3.76 -14.72 8.95
N GLU A 193 -4.23 -14.23 7.79
CA GLU A 193 -3.48 -14.38 6.54
C GLU A 193 -2.16 -13.62 6.58
N THR A 194 -2.17 -12.39 7.10
CA THR A 194 -0.95 -11.59 7.27
C THR A 194 0.07 -12.31 8.14
N MET A 195 -0.35 -12.80 9.30
CA MET A 195 0.55 -13.49 10.23
C MET A 195 1.03 -14.83 9.68
N SER A 196 0.20 -15.55 8.90
CA SER A 196 0.58 -16.83 8.27
C SER A 196 1.71 -16.67 7.23
N LEU A 197 1.83 -15.47 6.65
CA LEU A 197 2.87 -15.11 5.69
C LEU A 197 4.10 -14.42 6.35
N GLY A 198 4.20 -14.48 7.68
CA GLY A 198 5.32 -13.88 8.42
C GLY A 198 5.27 -12.36 8.51
N GLY A 199 4.08 -11.81 8.32
CA GLY A 199 3.86 -10.36 8.30
C GLY A 199 3.62 -9.72 9.66
N SER A 200 3.12 -8.49 9.63
CA SER A 200 2.74 -7.66 10.78
C SER A 200 1.30 -7.20 10.64
N PHE A 201 0.50 -7.38 11.70
CA PHE A 201 -0.88 -6.89 11.78
C PHE A 201 -0.98 -5.36 11.98
N SER A 202 0.15 -4.68 12.10
CA SER A 202 0.23 -3.22 12.17
C SER A 202 1.53 -2.77 11.54
N ALA A 203 1.44 -2.16 10.36
CA ALA A 203 2.61 -1.68 9.63
C ALA A 203 3.06 -0.31 10.17
N GLU A 204 2.30 0.76 9.91
CA GLU A 204 2.69 2.14 10.23
C GLU A 204 1.72 2.87 11.18
N HIS A 205 0.42 2.51 11.22
CA HIS A 205 -0.59 3.24 12.01
C HIS A 205 -0.49 3.02 13.52
N GLY A 206 0.38 2.10 13.97
CA GLY A 206 0.52 1.73 15.37
C GLY A 206 -0.64 0.89 15.91
N VAL A 207 -0.59 0.58 17.20
CA VAL A 207 -1.50 -0.39 17.85
C VAL A 207 -2.74 0.27 18.45
N GLY A 208 -2.56 1.39 19.14
CA GLY A 208 -3.66 2.12 19.81
C GLY A 208 -4.49 1.24 20.75
N LEU A 209 -5.81 1.30 20.58
CA LEU A 209 -6.79 0.46 21.29
C LEU A 209 -7.25 -0.72 20.41
N SER A 210 -7.47 -0.48 19.14
CA SER A 210 -8.13 -1.43 18.22
C SER A 210 -7.32 -2.70 17.99
N LYS A 211 -6.00 -2.58 17.92
CA LYS A 211 -5.09 -3.71 17.65
C LYS A 211 -4.56 -4.39 18.94
N LYS A 212 -5.04 -4.04 20.14
CA LYS A 212 -4.69 -4.75 21.39
C LYS A 212 -5.03 -6.23 21.40
N PRO A 213 -6.17 -6.69 20.84
CA PRO A 213 -6.45 -8.12 20.71
C PRO A 213 -5.42 -8.85 19.83
N ALA A 214 -5.01 -8.25 18.71
CA ALA A 214 -3.96 -8.79 17.85
C ALA A 214 -2.60 -8.83 18.58
N MET A 215 -2.24 -7.78 19.32
CA MET A 215 -1.06 -7.77 20.20
C MET A 215 -1.05 -8.96 21.17
N ALA A 216 -2.18 -9.20 21.84
CA ALA A 216 -2.28 -10.32 22.80
C ALA A 216 -2.16 -11.68 22.13
N ARG A 217 -2.63 -11.81 20.88
CA ARG A 217 -2.66 -13.07 20.13
C ARG A 217 -1.33 -13.40 19.45
N TYR A 218 -0.68 -12.41 18.87
CA TYR A 218 0.43 -12.64 17.93
C TYR A 218 1.79 -12.12 18.39
N LYS A 219 1.84 -11.15 19.32
CA LYS A 219 3.12 -10.56 19.70
C LYS A 219 3.92 -11.52 20.57
N ASP A 220 5.20 -11.65 20.25
CA ASP A 220 6.14 -12.48 21.01
C ASP A 220 6.12 -12.11 22.52
N PRO A 221 6.02 -13.12 23.42
CA PRO A 221 5.94 -12.86 24.87
C PRO A 221 7.16 -12.13 25.45
N VAL A 222 8.37 -12.40 24.91
CA VAL A 222 9.60 -11.72 25.36
C VAL A 222 9.56 -10.25 24.94
N ALA A 223 9.18 -9.98 23.69
CA ALA A 223 8.99 -8.61 23.22
C ALA A 223 7.94 -7.88 24.05
N MET A 224 6.81 -8.52 24.38
CA MET A 224 5.78 -7.97 25.26
C MET A 224 6.32 -7.64 26.67
N ALA A 225 7.16 -8.50 27.24
CA ALA A 225 7.77 -8.25 28.54
C ALA A 225 8.72 -7.03 28.51
N VAL A 226 9.55 -6.91 27.45
CA VAL A 226 10.42 -5.76 27.23
C VAL A 226 9.62 -4.48 27.06
N MET A 227 8.54 -4.50 26.26
CA MET A 227 7.66 -3.34 26.07
C MET A 227 7.06 -2.88 27.40
N ARG A 228 6.63 -3.79 28.27
CA ARG A 228 6.13 -3.46 29.63
C ARG A 228 7.21 -2.85 30.51
N GLN A 229 8.44 -3.38 30.47
CA GLN A 229 9.57 -2.80 31.22
C GLN A 229 9.87 -1.37 30.77
N ILE A 230 9.93 -1.12 29.47
CA ILE A 230 10.12 0.21 28.90
C ILE A 230 8.99 1.15 29.36
N LYS A 231 7.74 0.70 29.24
CA LYS A 231 6.57 1.49 29.66
C LYS A 231 6.67 1.87 31.15
N THR A 232 6.99 0.91 32.01
CA THR A 232 7.10 1.15 33.48
C THR A 232 8.26 2.09 33.81
N ALA A 233 9.39 1.97 33.10
CA ALA A 233 10.56 2.82 33.33
C ALA A 233 10.30 4.28 32.93
N LEU A 234 9.59 4.52 31.83
CA LEU A 234 9.34 5.86 31.29
C LEU A 234 8.06 6.50 31.83
N ASP A 235 7.10 5.69 32.28
CA ASP A 235 5.80 6.13 32.78
C ASP A 235 5.41 5.35 34.05
N PRO A 236 6.16 5.53 35.13
CA PRO A 236 5.93 4.79 36.40
C PRO A 236 4.55 5.06 37.03
N ASN A 237 3.95 6.21 36.71
CA ASN A 237 2.64 6.61 37.22
C ASN A 237 1.48 6.20 36.27
N GLY A 238 1.76 5.63 35.08
CA GLY A 238 0.76 5.18 34.12
C GLY A 238 -0.14 6.28 33.54
N ILE A 239 0.36 7.52 33.45
CA ILE A 239 -0.41 8.69 32.99
C ILE A 239 -0.30 8.94 31.50
N MET A 240 0.69 8.35 30.81
CA MET A 240 0.92 8.53 29.38
C MET A 240 0.12 7.48 28.59
N ASN A 241 -0.91 7.91 27.88
CA ASN A 241 -1.78 7.04 27.07
C ASN A 241 -2.23 5.75 27.82
N PRO A 242 -2.89 5.86 28.97
CA PRO A 242 -3.27 4.72 29.78
C PRO A 242 -4.17 3.75 28.98
N GLY A 243 -3.88 2.46 29.10
CA GLY A 243 -4.64 1.40 28.45
C GLY A 243 -4.47 1.29 26.93
N LYS A 244 -3.55 2.04 26.32
CA LYS A 244 -3.19 1.94 24.90
C LYS A 244 -2.02 0.97 24.69
N VAL A 245 -1.87 0.47 23.47
CA VAL A 245 -0.77 -0.36 22.97
C VAL A 245 -0.68 -1.72 23.65
N LEU A 246 -0.39 -1.75 24.96
CA LEU A 246 -0.20 -2.99 25.70
C LEU A 246 -1.54 -3.59 26.16
N PRO A 247 -1.79 -4.88 25.87
CA PRO A 247 -2.90 -5.60 26.49
C PRO A 247 -2.79 -5.60 28.01
N ASN A 248 -3.94 -5.64 28.69
CA ASN A 248 -3.97 -5.83 30.14
C ASN A 248 -3.27 -7.16 30.49
N ALA A 249 -2.60 -7.20 31.63
CA ALA A 249 -1.97 -8.41 32.13
C ALA A 249 -3.04 -9.43 32.51
#